data_a9b5b6d22a054ed90e2d9f677c35baf7
#
_entry.id   a9b5b6d22a054ed90e2d9f677c35baf7
#
_cell.length_a   1.000
_cell.length_b   1.000
_cell.length_c   1.000
_cell.angle_alpha   90.00
_cell.angle_beta   90.00
_cell.angle_gamma   90.00
#
_symmetry.space_group_name_H-M   'P 1'
#
loop_
_entity.id
_entity.type
_entity.pdbx_description
1 polymer ?
#
loop_
_entity_poly.entity_id
_entity_poly.type
_entity_poly.pdbx_seq_one_letter_code
_entity_poly.pdbx_strand_id
1 'polypeptide(L)'
;MSDLQSQMNAGMEEAQRADQKKREAAEALRARQHEYETANLRGRQQQIKRARSALEAAQAAYEAAKGDVQRLDDKAEEVVQAQVRAAYM
;
A
#
# COMPACT_ATOMS: atom_id res chain seq x y z
N MET A 1 -10.80 30.21 -6.26
CA MET A 1 -10.84 29.15 -7.29
C MET A 1 -9.58 28.29 -7.33
N SER A 2 -8.41 28.87 -7.08
CA SER A 2 -7.16 28.12 -7.03
C SER A 2 -7.09 27.11 -5.88
N ASP A 3 -7.77 27.36 -4.75
CA ASP A 3 -7.69 26.51 -3.56
C ASP A 3 -8.36 25.15 -3.75
N LEU A 4 -9.51 25.09 -4.43
CA LEU A 4 -10.21 23.84 -4.69
C LEU A 4 -9.38 22.95 -5.62
N GLN A 5 -8.81 23.52 -6.67
CA GLN A 5 -7.96 22.81 -7.61
C GLN A 5 -6.66 22.30 -6.94
N SER A 6 -6.07 23.13 -6.07
CA SER A 6 -4.90 22.74 -5.28
C SER A 6 -5.22 21.58 -4.34
N GLN A 7 -6.38 21.59 -3.69
CA GLN A 7 -6.82 20.50 -2.82
C GLN A 7 -7.05 19.21 -3.60
N MET A 8 -7.65 19.28 -4.78
CA MET A 8 -7.84 18.12 -5.65
C MET A 8 -6.51 17.54 -6.13
N ASN A 9 -5.57 18.41 -6.54
CA ASN A 9 -4.24 17.98 -6.96
C ASN A 9 -3.46 17.35 -5.82
N ALA A 10 -3.53 17.90 -4.62
CA ALA A 10 -2.88 17.34 -3.43
C ALA A 10 -3.44 15.97 -3.08
N GLY A 11 -4.76 15.79 -3.18
CA GLY A 11 -5.42 14.49 -2.97
C GLY A 11 -5.00 13.45 -4.00
N MET A 12 -4.87 13.84 -5.28
CA MET A 12 -4.40 12.95 -6.34
C MET A 12 -2.94 12.54 -6.14
N GLU A 13 -2.08 13.49 -5.74
CA GLU A 13 -0.67 13.20 -5.45
C GLU A 13 -0.53 12.23 -4.27
N GLU A 14 -1.31 12.44 -3.22
CA GLU A 14 -1.32 11.57 -2.05
C GLU A 14 -1.75 10.15 -2.43
N ALA A 15 -2.80 10.02 -3.24
CA ALA A 15 -3.29 8.72 -3.73
C ALA A 15 -2.24 8.04 -4.60
N GLN A 16 -1.55 8.78 -5.48
CA GLN A 16 -0.49 8.24 -6.32
C GLN A 16 0.69 7.74 -5.49
N ARG A 17 1.09 8.49 -4.45
CA ARG A 17 2.17 8.08 -3.55
C ARG A 17 1.81 6.80 -2.79
N ALA A 18 0.58 6.70 -2.30
CA ALA A 18 0.10 5.51 -1.59
C ALA A 18 0.08 4.29 -2.51
N ASP A 19 -0.38 4.46 -3.75
CA ASP A 19 -0.39 3.40 -4.76
C ASP A 19 1.03 2.95 -5.12
N GLN A 20 1.96 3.90 -5.28
CA GLN A 20 3.37 3.61 -5.53
C GLN A 20 3.99 2.82 -4.40
N LYS A 21 3.76 3.20 -3.15
CA LYS A 21 4.24 2.45 -1.98
C LYS A 21 3.69 1.03 -1.94
N LYS A 22 2.42 0.87 -2.30
CA LYS A 22 1.79 -0.46 -2.37
C LYS A 22 2.46 -1.33 -3.42
N ARG A 23 2.76 -0.79 -4.61
CA ARG A 23 3.46 -1.51 -5.68
C ARG A 23 4.86 -1.93 -5.26
N GLU A 24 5.60 -1.00 -4.64
CA GLU A 24 6.95 -1.28 -4.14
C GLU A 24 6.92 -2.36 -3.06
N ALA A 25 5.95 -2.28 -2.15
CA ALA A 25 5.78 -3.30 -1.10
C ALA A 25 5.42 -4.67 -1.69
N ALA A 26 4.59 -4.72 -2.74
CA ALA A 26 4.25 -5.97 -3.42
C ALA A 26 5.46 -6.58 -4.11
N GLU A 27 6.29 -5.78 -4.77
CA GLU A 27 7.53 -6.25 -5.39
C GLU A 27 8.52 -6.78 -4.35
N ALA A 28 8.68 -6.06 -3.23
CA ALA A 28 9.53 -6.50 -2.14
C ALA A 28 9.03 -7.82 -1.54
N LEU A 29 7.72 -7.97 -1.39
CA LEU A 29 7.11 -9.21 -0.90
C LEU A 29 7.41 -10.39 -1.81
N ARG A 30 7.27 -10.22 -3.12
CA ARG A 30 7.59 -11.28 -4.10
C ARG A 30 9.06 -11.67 -4.04
N ALA A 31 9.95 -10.68 -3.94
CA ALA A 31 11.38 -10.93 -3.83
C ALA A 31 11.71 -11.73 -2.55
N ARG A 32 11.09 -11.39 -1.42
CA ARG A 32 11.31 -12.10 -0.16
C ARG A 32 10.71 -13.50 -0.17
N GLN A 33 9.56 -13.70 -0.81
CA GLN A 33 8.99 -15.03 -1.02
C GLN A 33 9.93 -15.93 -1.82
N HIS A 34 10.51 -15.39 -2.90
CA HIS A 34 11.46 -16.12 -3.72
C HIS A 34 12.73 -16.50 -2.93
N GLU A 35 13.27 -15.57 -2.16
CA GLU A 35 14.42 -15.82 -1.29
C GLU A 35 14.12 -16.91 -0.24
N TYR A 36 12.93 -16.88 0.35
CA TYR A 36 12.51 -17.87 1.33
C TYR A 36 12.39 -19.27 0.69
N GLU A 37 11.77 -19.36 -0.46
CA GLU A 37 11.66 -20.63 -1.20
C GLU A 37 13.04 -21.18 -1.56
N THR A 38 13.94 -20.32 -2.03
CA THR A 38 15.32 -20.71 -2.38
C THR A 38 16.07 -21.18 -1.14
N ALA A 39 15.92 -20.50 0.00
CA ALA A 39 16.56 -20.88 1.26
C ALA A 39 16.06 -22.26 1.74
N ASN A 40 14.74 -22.51 1.63
CA ASN A 40 14.16 -23.80 1.97
C ASN A 40 14.73 -24.94 1.13
N LEU A 41 14.92 -24.71 -0.17
CA LEU A 41 15.51 -25.69 -1.09
C LEU A 41 16.97 -26.01 -0.73
N ARG A 42 17.71 -25.03 -0.21
CA ARG A 42 19.11 -25.22 0.19
C ARG A 42 19.27 -25.83 1.58
N GLY A 43 18.23 -25.84 2.41
CA GLY A 43 18.20 -26.51 3.70
C GLY A 43 19.04 -25.91 4.81
N ARG A 44 19.56 -24.69 4.65
CA ARG A 44 20.37 -24.02 5.71
C ARG A 44 19.46 -23.26 6.67
N GLN A 45 19.35 -23.76 7.91
CA GLN A 45 18.39 -23.24 8.88
C GLN A 45 18.55 -21.76 9.21
N GLN A 46 19.78 -21.25 9.31
CA GLN A 46 19.99 -19.83 9.58
C GLN A 46 19.49 -18.94 8.44
N GLN A 47 19.74 -19.36 7.20
CA GLN A 47 19.25 -18.65 6.02
C GLN A 47 17.73 -18.69 5.94
N ILE A 48 17.14 -19.85 6.26
CA ILE A 48 15.68 -20.00 6.33
C ILE A 48 15.07 -19.04 7.34
N LYS A 49 15.64 -18.96 8.55
CA LYS A 49 15.16 -18.05 9.60
C LYS A 49 15.25 -16.58 9.18
N ARG A 50 16.35 -16.17 8.57
CA ARG A 50 16.54 -14.81 8.07
C ARG A 50 15.56 -14.47 6.95
N ALA A 51 15.41 -15.39 6.00
CA ALA A 51 14.48 -15.22 4.90
C ALA A 51 13.03 -15.16 5.38
N ARG A 52 12.68 -15.96 6.39
CA ARG A 52 11.36 -15.94 7.02
C ARG A 52 11.07 -14.60 7.70
N SER A 53 12.02 -14.09 8.48
CA SER A 53 11.88 -12.79 9.14
C SER A 53 11.71 -11.66 8.12
N ALA A 54 12.51 -11.69 7.04
CA ALA A 54 12.41 -10.71 5.98
C ALA A 54 11.05 -10.80 5.26
N LEU A 55 10.54 -12.01 5.04
CA LEU A 55 9.24 -12.24 4.44
C LEU A 55 8.11 -11.70 5.34
N GLU A 56 8.15 -11.98 6.62
CA GLU A 56 7.16 -11.48 7.59
C GLU A 56 7.14 -9.94 7.62
N ALA A 57 8.31 -9.31 7.63
CA ALA A 57 8.42 -7.86 7.58
C ALA A 57 7.86 -7.29 6.27
N ALA A 58 8.13 -7.94 5.15
CA ALA A 58 7.60 -7.53 3.84
C ALA A 58 6.08 -7.68 3.77
N GLN A 59 5.54 -8.75 4.34
CA GLN A 59 4.09 -8.94 4.44
C GLN A 59 3.42 -7.84 5.27
N ALA A 60 4.01 -7.49 6.42
CA ALA A 60 3.50 -6.42 7.26
C ALA A 60 3.53 -5.07 6.54
N ALA A 61 4.60 -4.77 5.81
CA ALA A 61 4.74 -3.54 5.03
C ALA A 61 3.69 -3.48 3.91
N TYR A 62 3.46 -4.61 3.23
CA TYR A 62 2.44 -4.69 2.17
C TYR A 62 1.03 -4.48 2.73
N GLU A 63 0.69 -5.11 3.84
CA GLU A 63 -0.61 -4.94 4.48
C GLU A 63 -0.83 -3.50 4.94
N ALA A 64 0.20 -2.85 5.49
CA ALA A 64 0.14 -1.44 5.88
C ALA A 64 -0.09 -0.54 4.66
N ALA A 65 0.63 -0.76 3.56
CA ALA A 65 0.47 0.01 2.33
C ALA A 65 -0.91 -0.18 1.70
N LYS A 66 -1.42 -1.41 1.72
CA LYS A 66 -2.77 -1.74 1.26
C LYS A 66 -3.84 -1.02 2.08
N GLY A 67 -3.66 -0.96 3.41
CA GLY A 67 -4.56 -0.24 4.30
C GLY A 67 -4.57 1.26 4.04
N ASP A 68 -3.42 1.86 3.71
CA ASP A 68 -3.31 3.27 3.37
C ASP A 68 -4.08 3.61 2.08
N VAL A 69 -3.96 2.78 1.05
CA VAL A 69 -4.71 2.94 -0.20
C VAL A 69 -6.21 2.85 0.08
N GLN A 70 -6.65 1.89 0.88
CA GLN A 70 -8.06 1.71 1.22
C GLN A 70 -8.61 2.92 1.98
N ARG A 71 -7.85 3.46 2.92
CA ARG A 71 -8.28 4.66 3.67
C ARG A 71 -8.46 5.87 2.78
N LEU A 72 -7.57 6.07 1.81
CA LEU A 72 -7.67 7.18 0.86
C LEU A 72 -8.88 7.02 -0.07
N ASP A 73 -9.15 5.79 -0.52
CA ASP A 73 -10.33 5.49 -1.34
C ASP A 73 -11.62 5.75 -0.56
N ASP A 74 -11.70 5.32 0.70
CA ASP A 74 -12.86 5.55 1.57
C ASP A 74 -13.08 7.04 1.82
N LYS A 75 -12.01 7.78 2.04
CA LYS A 75 -12.06 9.24 2.25
C LYS A 75 -12.57 9.95 0.99
N ALA A 76 -12.08 9.56 -0.18
CA ALA A 76 -12.54 10.11 -1.45
C ALA A 76 -14.03 9.85 -1.69
N GLU A 77 -14.49 8.65 -1.36
CA GLU A 77 -15.90 8.27 -1.46
C GLU A 77 -16.77 9.11 -0.52
N GLU A 78 -16.35 9.31 0.71
CA GLU A 78 -17.05 10.16 1.68
C GLU A 78 -17.21 11.60 1.16
N VAL A 79 -16.17 12.16 0.56
CA VAL A 79 -16.22 13.50 -0.01
C VAL A 79 -17.23 13.58 -1.15
N VAL A 80 -17.22 12.59 -2.04
CA VAL A 80 -18.18 12.53 -3.15
C VAL A 80 -19.61 12.42 -2.64
N GLN A 81 -19.87 11.56 -1.64
CA GLN A 81 -21.19 11.40 -1.05
C GLN A 81 -21.67 12.68 -0.36
N ALA A 82 -20.79 13.37 0.34
CA ALA A 82 -21.11 14.64 0.97
C ALA A 82 -21.51 15.70 -0.06
N GLN A 83 -20.82 15.78 -1.19
CA GLN A 83 -21.15 16.68 -2.29
C GLN A 83 -22.49 16.35 -2.93
N VAL A 84 -22.78 15.07 -3.13
CA VAL A 84 -24.05 14.60 -3.67
C VAL A 84 -25.20 14.97 -2.74
N ARG A 85 -25.06 14.76 -1.43
CA ARG A 85 -26.07 15.16 -0.44
C ARG A 85 -26.32 16.66 -0.45
N ALA A 86 -25.26 17.46 -0.52
CA ALA A 86 -25.38 18.92 -0.59
C ALA A 86 -26.14 19.37 -1.85
N ALA A 87 -25.95 18.70 -2.96
CA ALA A 87 -26.62 19.01 -4.22
C ALA A 87 -28.14 18.72 -4.17
N TYR A 88 -28.56 17.75 -3.37
CA TYR A 88 -29.99 17.37 -3.24
C TYR A 88 -30.70 18.07 -2.09
N MET A 89 -30.01 18.85 -1.30
CA MET A 89 -30.61 19.68 -0.26
C MET A 89 -30.80 21.12 -0.75
#